data_54c9ca07b908e7f70dcd27efa02cc3a6
#
_entry.id   54c9ca07b908e7f70dcd27efa02cc3a6
#
_cell.length_a   1.000
_cell.length_b   1.000
_cell.length_c   1.000
_cell.angle_alpha   90.00
_cell.angle_beta   90.00
_cell.angle_gamma   90.00
#
_symmetry.space_group_name_H-M   'P 1'
#
loop_
_entity.id
_entity.type
_entity.pdbx_description
1 polymer ?
#
loop_
_entity_poly.entity_id
_entity_poly.type
_entity_poly.pdbx_seq_one_letter_code
_entity_poly.pdbx_strand_id
1 'polypeptide(L)'
;YDLSKYKELDIKTLEIKSKEGFKLKGYYIEKFKDSKKLMIIVHGYTSNHYIALQYLDMFFEEGFNILMVDVRGHGASEGTYATYGYYEREDLDRWIDYMKDKLGDDIEIGLHGQSMGAATVLMYGGKYEDKIKFIIADCPYSNGKELLRYQFKQYKGTPLYPLYWFFNSKCKKLCKFDMNDISPIDDIKDKKIPTMFIHGTGDDFVPCYMSEDMYKSKIGCKNKLLLIDGAAHVEAYPKDKIKYSTEVKKFIRESLE
;
A
#
# COMPACT_ATOMS: atom_id res chain seq x y z
N TYR A 1 -11.72 15.80 -4.02
CA TYR A 1 -12.28 15.14 -2.84
C TYR A 1 -13.09 16.15 -2.04
N ASP A 2 -14.30 15.80 -1.62
CA ASP A 2 -15.02 16.60 -0.65
C ASP A 2 -14.43 16.39 0.74
N LEU A 3 -13.56 17.30 1.15
CA LEU A 3 -12.91 17.27 2.45
C LEU A 3 -13.82 17.82 3.58
N SER A 4 -15.00 18.36 3.26
CA SER A 4 -15.89 18.96 4.27
C SER A 4 -16.34 17.94 5.31
N LYS A 5 -16.61 16.72 4.87
CA LYS A 5 -17.04 15.59 5.71
C LYS A 5 -16.03 15.23 6.81
N TYR A 6 -14.74 15.49 6.58
CA TYR A 6 -13.67 15.07 7.48
C TYR A 6 -13.12 16.23 8.35
N LYS A 7 -13.63 17.46 8.19
CA LYS A 7 -13.20 18.60 8.99
C LYS A 7 -13.55 18.47 10.48
N GLU A 8 -14.54 17.66 10.81
CA GLU A 8 -15.00 17.44 12.18
C GLU A 8 -14.32 16.23 12.85
N LEU A 9 -13.49 15.47 12.10
CA LEU A 9 -12.75 14.36 12.67
C LEU A 9 -11.57 14.87 13.52
N ASP A 10 -11.44 14.31 14.72
CA ASP A 10 -10.26 14.53 15.57
C ASP A 10 -9.07 13.76 15.00
N ILE A 11 -8.30 14.42 14.13
CA ILE A 11 -7.13 13.83 13.46
C ILE A 11 -5.89 14.21 14.26
N LYS A 12 -5.31 13.21 14.93
CA LYS A 12 -4.08 13.37 15.71
C LYS A 12 -2.87 13.21 14.79
N THR A 13 -2.08 14.26 14.61
CA THR A 13 -0.80 14.19 13.90
C THR A 13 0.22 13.47 14.76
N LEU A 14 0.81 12.41 14.22
CA LEU A 14 1.87 11.61 14.84
C LEU A 14 3.19 11.81 14.08
N GLU A 15 4.29 11.65 14.78
CA GLU A 15 5.64 11.71 14.20
C GLU A 15 6.48 10.55 14.74
N ILE A 16 7.15 9.86 13.82
CA ILE A 16 8.19 8.89 14.15
C ILE A 16 9.47 9.21 13.39
N LYS A 17 10.55 8.47 13.68
CA LYS A 17 11.79 8.56 12.90
C LYS A 17 12.03 7.28 12.10
N SER A 18 12.39 7.41 10.83
CA SER A 18 12.92 6.30 10.04
C SER A 18 14.25 5.77 10.60
N LYS A 19 14.74 4.65 10.09
CA LYS A 19 16.07 4.13 10.47
C LYS A 19 17.20 5.11 10.14
N GLU A 20 17.04 5.90 9.09
CA GLU A 20 17.98 6.93 8.64
C GLU A 20 17.80 8.27 9.37
N GLY A 21 16.81 8.37 10.27
CA GLY A 21 16.57 9.56 11.07
C GLY A 21 15.58 10.58 10.47
N PHE A 22 14.98 10.32 9.31
CA PHE A 22 13.94 11.17 8.71
C PHE A 22 12.71 11.21 9.62
N LYS A 23 12.14 12.38 9.79
CA LYS A 23 10.84 12.56 10.44
C LYS A 23 9.74 12.13 9.50
N LEU A 24 8.94 11.16 9.92
CA LEU A 24 7.80 10.65 9.18
C LEU A 24 6.52 11.07 9.87
N LYS A 25 5.53 11.52 9.09
CA LYS A 25 4.24 11.99 9.57
C LYS A 25 3.15 10.96 9.33
N GLY A 26 2.29 10.79 10.32
CA GLY A 26 1.09 9.98 10.25
C GLY A 26 -0.09 10.70 10.88
N TYR A 27 -1.28 10.35 10.46
CA TYR A 27 -2.54 11.02 10.84
C TYR A 27 -3.48 9.96 11.37
N TYR A 28 -3.63 9.93 12.69
CA TYR A 28 -4.40 8.92 13.39
C TYR A 28 -5.79 9.45 13.75
N ILE A 29 -6.80 8.63 13.45
CA ILE A 29 -8.19 8.87 13.78
C ILE A 29 -8.67 7.75 14.70
N GLU A 30 -8.98 8.11 15.95
CA GLU A 30 -9.56 7.22 16.94
C GLU A 30 -11.07 7.42 17.00
N LYS A 31 -11.79 6.66 16.18
CA LYS A 31 -13.26 6.72 16.15
C LYS A 31 -13.89 5.82 17.20
N PHE A 32 -13.24 4.72 17.54
CA PHE A 32 -13.73 3.67 18.45
C PHE A 32 -12.71 3.43 19.56
N LYS A 33 -12.97 3.99 20.75
CA LYS A 33 -12.02 3.93 21.90
C LYS A 33 -11.70 2.51 22.35
N ASP A 34 -12.70 1.61 22.29
CA ASP A 34 -12.56 0.23 22.77
C ASP A 34 -12.19 -0.75 21.65
N SER A 35 -12.02 -0.27 20.43
CA SER A 35 -11.65 -1.14 19.30
C SER A 35 -10.16 -1.44 19.31
N LYS A 36 -9.84 -2.72 19.14
CA LYS A 36 -8.47 -3.20 18.90
C LYS A 36 -8.11 -3.27 17.41
N LYS A 37 -9.00 -2.82 16.51
CA LYS A 37 -8.79 -2.88 15.08
C LYS A 37 -8.16 -1.58 14.56
N LEU A 38 -7.03 -1.71 13.88
CA LEU A 38 -6.30 -0.61 13.25
C LEU A 38 -6.10 -0.87 11.77
N MET A 39 -6.57 0.05 10.91
CA MET A 39 -6.25 0.06 9.50
C MET A 39 -5.13 1.08 9.24
N ILE A 40 -4.01 0.63 8.66
CA ILE A 40 -2.94 1.52 8.20
C ILE A 40 -3.07 1.67 6.68
N ILE A 41 -3.18 2.92 6.22
CA ILE A 41 -3.35 3.25 4.80
C ILE A 41 -2.08 3.90 4.27
N VAL A 42 -1.51 3.29 3.22
CA VAL A 42 -0.26 3.71 2.57
C VAL A 42 -0.55 4.18 1.15
N HIS A 43 -0.29 5.46 0.88
CA HIS A 43 -0.56 6.07 -0.42
C HIS A 43 0.49 5.73 -1.49
N GLY A 44 0.16 6.03 -2.75
CA GLY A 44 1.04 5.86 -3.91
C GLY A 44 2.05 7.00 -4.10
N TYR A 45 2.89 6.86 -5.13
CA TYR A 45 3.86 7.88 -5.55
C TYR A 45 3.16 9.19 -5.94
N THR A 46 3.79 10.32 -5.66
CA THR A 46 3.27 11.69 -5.86
C THR A 46 1.97 12.04 -5.13
N SER A 47 1.56 11.24 -4.16
CA SER A 47 0.36 11.45 -3.35
C SER A 47 0.71 11.79 -1.89
N ASN A 48 -0.27 11.77 -1.01
CA ASN A 48 -0.14 11.95 0.44
C ASN A 48 -1.35 11.35 1.15
N HIS A 49 -1.41 11.49 2.48
CA HIS A 49 -2.50 10.95 3.32
C HIS A 49 -3.92 11.35 2.90
N TYR A 50 -4.13 12.47 2.20
CA TYR A 50 -5.47 12.90 1.79
C TYR A 50 -6.17 11.90 0.86
N ILE A 51 -5.42 11.09 0.11
CA ILE A 51 -6.03 10.06 -0.74
C ILE A 51 -6.76 9.00 0.09
N ALA A 52 -6.31 8.75 1.33
CA ALA A 52 -6.92 7.79 2.23
C ALA A 52 -8.32 8.19 2.70
N LEU A 53 -8.65 9.48 2.67
CA LEU A 53 -9.95 9.99 3.14
C LEU A 53 -11.14 9.38 2.40
N GLN A 54 -10.96 8.98 1.16
CA GLN A 54 -12.04 8.33 0.38
C GLN A 54 -12.44 6.95 0.93
N TYR A 55 -11.54 6.28 1.67
CA TYR A 55 -11.76 4.92 2.17
C TYR A 55 -12.25 4.88 3.63
N LEU A 56 -12.24 6.00 4.36
CA LEU A 56 -12.48 6.01 5.81
C LEU A 56 -13.81 5.39 6.21
N ASP A 57 -14.91 5.76 5.53
CA ASP A 57 -16.24 5.25 5.88
C ASP A 57 -16.30 3.73 5.79
N MET A 58 -15.72 3.17 4.72
CA MET A 58 -15.68 1.72 4.51
C MET A 58 -15.01 0.98 5.67
N PHE A 59 -13.89 1.51 6.19
CA PHE A 59 -13.18 0.91 7.31
C PHE A 59 -13.82 1.23 8.66
N PHE A 60 -14.43 2.41 8.80
CA PHE A 60 -15.21 2.73 10.00
C PHE A 60 -16.41 1.82 10.17
N GLU A 61 -17.09 1.44 9.08
CA GLU A 61 -18.21 0.49 9.13
C GLU A 61 -17.79 -0.91 9.63
N GLU A 62 -16.52 -1.28 9.50
CA GLU A 62 -15.94 -2.53 10.04
C GLU A 62 -15.28 -2.35 11.42
N GLY A 63 -15.43 -1.17 12.05
CA GLY A 63 -14.97 -0.88 13.41
C GLY A 63 -13.49 -0.59 13.54
N PHE A 64 -12.80 -0.20 12.46
CA PHE A 64 -11.38 0.15 12.51
C PHE A 64 -11.14 1.60 12.93
N ASN A 65 -10.15 1.80 13.77
CA ASN A 65 -9.43 3.08 13.86
C ASN A 65 -8.43 3.17 12.69
N ILE A 66 -8.05 4.37 12.30
CA ILE A 66 -7.30 4.58 11.05
C ILE A 66 -5.98 5.30 11.32
N LEU A 67 -4.89 4.80 10.74
CA LEU A 67 -3.64 5.54 10.58
C LEU A 67 -3.38 5.75 9.09
N MET A 68 -3.35 6.99 8.67
CA MET A 68 -2.93 7.40 7.33
C MET A 68 -1.49 7.90 7.42
N VAL A 69 -0.56 7.33 6.64
CA VAL A 69 0.84 7.74 6.68
C VAL A 69 1.22 8.55 5.45
N ASP A 70 2.03 9.60 5.64
CA ASP A 70 2.79 10.20 4.54
C ASP A 70 4.07 9.39 4.40
N VAL A 71 4.26 8.72 3.27
CA VAL A 71 5.49 7.96 3.02
C VAL A 71 6.70 8.90 2.88
N ARG A 72 7.92 8.39 3.11
CA ARG A 72 9.15 9.17 2.96
C ARG A 72 9.17 9.97 1.65
N GLY A 73 9.63 11.23 1.71
CA GLY A 73 9.70 12.12 0.55
C GLY A 73 8.36 12.61 0.01
N HIS A 74 7.24 12.39 0.73
CA HIS A 74 5.90 12.82 0.33
C HIS A 74 5.18 13.51 1.50
N GLY A 75 4.17 14.31 1.14
CA GLY A 75 3.35 15.02 2.11
C GLY A 75 4.19 15.87 3.06
N ALA A 76 4.03 15.64 4.37
CA ALA A 76 4.81 16.33 5.42
C ALA A 76 5.96 15.46 5.98
N SER A 77 6.21 14.27 5.41
CA SER A 77 7.33 13.42 5.78
C SER A 77 8.62 13.88 5.12
N GLU A 78 9.73 13.79 5.87
CA GLU A 78 11.06 14.03 5.34
C GLU A 78 11.50 12.89 4.42
N GLY A 79 12.56 13.13 3.65
CA GLY A 79 13.15 12.19 2.71
C GLY A 79 13.33 12.84 1.35
N THR A 80 14.35 12.38 0.60
CA THR A 80 14.71 12.98 -0.69
C THR A 80 14.20 12.14 -1.87
N TYR A 81 14.05 10.84 -1.66
CA TYR A 81 13.73 9.89 -2.73
C TYR A 81 12.65 8.92 -2.29
N ALA A 82 11.70 8.62 -3.18
CA ALA A 82 10.86 7.45 -3.09
C ALA A 82 11.66 6.22 -3.57
N THR A 83 11.51 5.09 -2.90
CA THR A 83 12.33 3.89 -3.16
C THR A 83 11.50 2.68 -3.60
N TYR A 84 10.34 2.95 -4.21
CA TYR A 84 9.46 1.92 -4.76
C TYR A 84 9.08 0.83 -3.74
N GLY A 85 8.87 1.23 -2.48
CA GLY A 85 8.52 0.32 -1.39
C GLY A 85 9.70 -0.31 -0.65
N TYR A 86 10.96 -0.12 -1.10
CA TYR A 86 12.13 -0.76 -0.49
C TYR A 86 12.36 -0.27 0.94
N TYR A 87 12.53 1.04 1.15
CA TYR A 87 12.64 1.61 2.50
C TYR A 87 11.28 1.96 3.09
N GLU A 88 10.27 2.20 2.26
CA GLU A 88 8.92 2.47 2.71
C GLU A 88 8.35 1.31 3.55
N ARG A 89 8.69 0.05 3.24
CA ARG A 89 8.32 -1.12 4.06
C ARG A 89 8.98 -1.13 5.43
N GLU A 90 10.22 -0.61 5.56
CA GLU A 90 10.91 -0.48 6.84
C GLU A 90 10.31 0.66 7.68
N ASP A 91 9.88 1.74 7.03
CA ASP A 91 9.15 2.82 7.69
C ASP A 91 7.79 2.34 8.20
N LEU A 92 7.11 1.50 7.41
CA LEU A 92 5.84 0.88 7.81
C LEU A 92 6.01 -0.01 9.05
N ASP A 93 7.12 -0.76 9.14
CA ASP A 93 7.46 -1.54 10.33
C ASP A 93 7.57 -0.64 11.57
N ARG A 94 8.24 0.51 11.45
CA ARG A 94 8.35 1.49 12.54
C ARG A 94 6.99 2.09 12.94
N TRP A 95 6.10 2.33 11.98
CA TRP A 95 4.74 2.76 12.27
C TRP A 95 3.95 1.69 13.03
N ILE A 96 4.08 0.43 12.63
CA ILE A 96 3.39 -0.69 13.27
C ILE A 96 3.90 -0.87 14.71
N ASP A 97 5.22 -0.87 14.92
CA ASP A 97 5.79 -0.96 16.26
C ASP A 97 5.34 0.22 17.15
N TYR A 98 5.38 1.44 16.63
CA TYR A 98 4.88 2.63 17.34
C TYR A 98 3.41 2.51 17.74
N MET A 99 2.56 2.00 16.84
CA MET A 99 1.13 1.85 17.14
C MET A 99 0.88 0.70 18.13
N LYS A 100 1.65 -0.37 18.11
CA LYS A 100 1.61 -1.43 19.14
C LYS A 100 2.03 -0.90 20.50
N ASP A 101 3.12 -0.15 20.57
CA ASP A 101 3.57 0.49 21.83
C ASP A 101 2.49 1.44 22.39
N LYS A 102 1.76 2.12 21.51
CA LYS A 102 0.73 3.11 21.87
C LYS A 102 -0.61 2.48 22.28
N LEU A 103 -1.05 1.43 21.59
CA LEU A 103 -2.40 0.87 21.71
C LEU A 103 -2.44 -0.52 22.34
N GLY A 104 -1.28 -1.17 22.49
CA GLY A 104 -1.10 -2.53 23.02
C GLY A 104 -0.76 -3.54 21.91
N ASP A 105 -0.08 -4.61 22.29
CA ASP A 105 0.38 -5.65 21.35
C ASP A 105 -0.76 -6.49 20.76
N ASP A 106 -1.93 -6.45 21.38
CA ASP A 106 -3.14 -7.20 21.00
C ASP A 106 -3.97 -6.51 19.90
N ILE A 107 -3.48 -5.41 19.32
CA ILE A 107 -4.18 -4.75 18.21
C ILE A 107 -4.15 -5.60 16.93
N GLU A 108 -5.27 -5.63 16.24
CA GLU A 108 -5.46 -6.30 14.95
C GLU A 108 -5.21 -5.32 13.80
N ILE A 109 -4.06 -5.44 13.15
CA ILE A 109 -3.65 -4.50 12.11
C ILE A 109 -3.99 -5.06 10.73
N GLY A 110 -4.82 -4.33 9.98
CA GLY A 110 -5.00 -4.49 8.54
C GLY A 110 -4.18 -3.45 7.78
N LEU A 111 -3.67 -3.81 6.62
CA LEU A 111 -2.95 -2.89 5.73
C LEU A 111 -3.75 -2.65 4.46
N HIS A 112 -3.88 -1.38 4.08
CA HIS A 112 -4.38 -0.97 2.77
C HIS A 112 -3.30 -0.15 2.07
N GLY A 113 -2.93 -0.53 0.86
CA GLY A 113 -1.97 0.21 0.05
C GLY A 113 -2.52 0.50 -1.34
N GLN A 114 -2.11 1.63 -1.93
CA GLN A 114 -2.48 2.03 -3.28
C GLN A 114 -1.24 2.24 -4.14
N SER A 115 -1.15 1.61 -5.32
CA SER A 115 -0.03 1.75 -6.27
C SER A 115 1.32 1.39 -5.61
N MET A 116 2.26 2.33 -5.51
CA MET A 116 3.51 2.14 -4.77
C MET A 116 3.26 1.74 -3.30
N GLY A 117 2.23 2.30 -2.67
CA GLY A 117 1.80 1.89 -1.33
C GLY A 117 1.32 0.44 -1.29
N ALA A 118 0.65 -0.02 -2.35
CA ALA A 118 0.22 -1.42 -2.46
C ALA A 118 1.41 -2.39 -2.58
N ALA A 119 2.40 -2.05 -3.39
CA ALA A 119 3.65 -2.81 -3.45
C ALA A 119 4.39 -2.80 -2.10
N THR A 120 4.39 -1.65 -1.40
CA THR A 120 4.98 -1.51 -0.07
C THR A 120 4.34 -2.47 0.95
N VAL A 121 3.00 -2.51 1.04
CA VAL A 121 2.31 -3.38 2.01
C VAL A 121 2.46 -4.86 1.66
N LEU A 122 2.56 -5.21 0.37
CA LEU A 122 2.85 -6.59 -0.06
C LEU A 122 4.26 -7.02 0.34
N MET A 123 5.28 -6.22 0.04
CA MET A 123 6.67 -6.50 0.45
C MET A 123 6.84 -6.49 1.97
N TYR A 124 6.07 -5.66 2.68
CA TYR A 124 6.02 -5.69 4.14
C TYR A 124 5.48 -7.03 4.65
N GLY A 125 4.31 -7.47 4.15
CA GLY A 125 3.71 -8.76 4.52
C GLY A 125 4.59 -9.95 4.16
N GLY A 126 5.37 -9.83 3.07
CA GLY A 126 6.39 -10.81 2.71
C GLY A 126 7.47 -11.01 3.78
N LYS A 127 7.77 -9.96 4.54
CA LYS A 127 8.83 -9.98 5.56
C LYS A 127 8.31 -10.14 6.99
N TYR A 128 7.14 -9.59 7.30
CA TYR A 128 6.62 -9.45 8.66
C TYR A 128 5.14 -9.89 8.79
N GLU A 129 4.76 -11.01 8.16
CA GLU A 129 3.37 -11.48 8.12
C GLU A 129 2.72 -11.65 9.51
N ASP A 130 3.50 -12.01 10.52
CA ASP A 130 3.01 -12.26 11.89
C ASP A 130 2.54 -11.00 12.62
N LYS A 131 2.94 -9.81 12.14
CA LYS A 131 2.57 -8.53 12.76
C LYS A 131 1.21 -8.00 12.32
N ILE A 132 0.60 -8.58 11.27
CA ILE A 132 -0.61 -8.07 10.63
C ILE A 132 -1.62 -9.18 10.35
N LYS A 133 -2.88 -8.83 10.16
CA LYS A 133 -3.99 -9.78 9.95
C LYS A 133 -4.31 -10.01 8.48
N PHE A 134 -4.24 -8.98 7.64
CA PHE A 134 -4.53 -9.06 6.20
C PHE A 134 -3.95 -7.87 5.44
N ILE A 135 -3.90 -8.01 4.12
CA ILE A 135 -3.45 -6.98 3.19
C ILE A 135 -4.53 -6.73 2.13
N ILE A 136 -4.79 -5.44 1.85
CA ILE A 136 -5.56 -4.98 0.69
C ILE A 136 -4.62 -4.16 -0.19
N ALA A 137 -4.32 -4.67 -1.38
CA ALA A 137 -3.39 -4.07 -2.34
C ALA A 137 -4.15 -3.58 -3.57
N ASP A 138 -4.31 -2.27 -3.71
CA ASP A 138 -5.01 -1.63 -4.81
C ASP A 138 -4.00 -1.16 -5.88
N CYS A 139 -4.13 -1.69 -7.08
CA CYS A 139 -3.27 -1.50 -8.26
C CYS A 139 -1.76 -1.65 -8.01
N PRO A 140 -1.32 -2.73 -7.33
CA PRO A 140 0.10 -3.00 -7.09
C PRO A 140 0.82 -3.40 -8.38
N TYR A 141 2.10 -3.04 -8.48
CA TYR A 141 3.00 -3.71 -9.43
C TYR A 141 3.60 -4.96 -8.80
N SER A 142 3.88 -5.96 -9.65
CA SER A 142 4.42 -7.24 -9.21
C SER A 142 5.94 -7.24 -9.04
N ASN A 143 6.63 -6.42 -9.86
CA ASN A 143 8.09 -6.32 -9.89
C ASN A 143 8.53 -4.97 -10.45
N GLY A 144 9.50 -4.34 -9.80
CA GLY A 144 9.95 -2.99 -10.18
C GLY A 144 10.58 -2.91 -11.57
N LYS A 145 11.37 -3.91 -11.96
CA LYS A 145 11.98 -3.97 -13.30
C LYS A 145 10.91 -4.16 -14.38
N GLU A 146 9.91 -5.01 -14.12
CA GLU A 146 8.82 -5.26 -15.07
C GLU A 146 7.92 -4.03 -15.22
N LEU A 147 7.64 -3.32 -14.12
CA LEU A 147 6.95 -2.04 -14.17
C LEU A 147 7.67 -1.04 -15.09
N LEU A 148 8.98 -0.83 -14.88
CA LEU A 148 9.77 0.08 -15.71
C LEU A 148 9.81 -0.37 -17.17
N ARG A 149 9.92 -1.69 -17.42
CA ARG A 149 9.87 -2.25 -18.77
C ARG A 149 8.56 -1.92 -19.48
N TYR A 150 7.45 -2.10 -18.78
CA TYR A 150 6.13 -1.75 -19.31
C TYR A 150 6.04 -0.26 -19.62
N GLN A 151 6.38 0.61 -18.67
CA GLN A 151 6.32 2.05 -18.83
C GLN A 151 7.23 2.59 -19.94
N PHE A 152 8.47 2.07 -20.06
CA PHE A 152 9.37 2.46 -21.15
C PHE A 152 8.82 2.05 -22.53
N LYS A 153 8.19 0.87 -22.61
CA LYS A 153 7.56 0.41 -23.86
C LYS A 153 6.41 1.33 -24.26
N GLN A 154 5.61 1.81 -23.32
CA GLN A 154 4.54 2.78 -23.56
C GLN A 154 5.09 4.14 -24.01
N TYR A 155 6.28 4.53 -23.53
CA TYR A 155 6.93 5.77 -23.91
C TYR A 155 7.66 5.63 -25.26
N LYS A 156 6.91 5.73 -26.39
CA LYS A 156 7.45 5.69 -27.78
C LYS A 156 8.29 4.44 -28.11
N GLY A 157 8.00 3.30 -27.50
CA GLY A 157 8.75 2.08 -27.76
C GLY A 157 10.21 2.10 -27.27
N THR A 158 10.54 2.93 -26.30
CA THR A 158 11.88 3.04 -25.74
C THR A 158 12.36 1.68 -25.22
N PRO A 159 13.53 1.15 -25.68
CA PRO A 159 14.02 -0.12 -25.21
C PRO A 159 14.42 -0.03 -23.73
N LEU A 160 14.16 -1.09 -22.98
CA LEU A 160 14.52 -1.14 -21.55
C LEU A 160 16.01 -0.88 -21.32
N TYR A 161 16.87 -1.48 -22.15
CA TYR A 161 18.31 -1.29 -22.08
C TYR A 161 18.80 -0.31 -23.16
N PRO A 162 19.77 0.58 -22.86
CA PRO A 162 20.56 0.69 -21.62
C PRO A 162 19.92 1.53 -20.51
N LEU A 163 18.73 2.13 -20.73
CA LEU A 163 18.10 3.09 -19.82
C LEU A 163 17.91 2.51 -18.40
N TYR A 164 17.48 1.25 -18.30
CA TYR A 164 17.34 0.56 -17.02
C TYR A 164 18.66 0.51 -16.24
N TRP A 165 19.79 0.25 -16.90
CA TRP A 165 21.10 0.21 -16.23
C TRP A 165 21.48 1.55 -15.63
N PHE A 166 21.27 2.64 -16.37
CA PHE A 166 21.51 3.99 -15.84
C PHE A 166 20.62 4.28 -14.65
N PHE A 167 19.33 4.00 -14.78
CA PHE A 167 18.37 4.20 -13.70
C PHE A 167 18.76 3.39 -12.46
N ASN A 168 18.96 2.08 -12.60
CA ASN A 168 19.33 1.20 -11.49
C ASN A 168 20.67 1.56 -10.86
N SER A 169 21.65 1.97 -11.68
CA SER A 169 22.93 2.49 -11.18
C SER A 169 22.76 3.74 -10.33
N LYS A 170 21.83 4.63 -10.69
CA LYS A 170 21.47 5.81 -9.89
C LYS A 170 20.76 5.42 -8.59
N CYS A 171 19.82 4.47 -8.61
CA CYS A 171 19.20 3.93 -7.42
C CYS A 171 20.23 3.38 -6.43
N LYS A 172 21.18 2.56 -6.92
CA LYS A 172 22.29 2.02 -6.10
C LYS A 172 23.18 3.11 -5.51
N LYS A 173 23.57 4.08 -6.34
CA LYS A 173 24.49 5.14 -5.92
C LYS A 173 23.86 6.14 -4.95
N LEU A 174 22.65 6.63 -5.26
CA LEU A 174 22.00 7.72 -4.53
C LEU A 174 21.13 7.22 -3.38
N CYS A 175 20.40 6.14 -3.61
CA CYS A 175 19.39 5.64 -2.69
C CYS A 175 19.79 4.34 -1.99
N LYS A 176 20.94 3.73 -2.36
CA LYS A 176 21.50 2.51 -1.75
C LYS A 176 20.58 1.28 -1.83
N PHE A 177 19.72 1.18 -2.84
CA PHE A 177 18.93 -0.02 -3.12
C PHE A 177 19.05 -0.45 -4.58
N ASP A 178 18.81 -1.73 -4.85
CA ASP A 178 18.75 -2.28 -6.20
C ASP A 178 17.28 -2.38 -6.64
N MET A 179 16.97 -1.89 -7.84
CA MET A 179 15.62 -2.01 -8.40
C MET A 179 15.19 -3.47 -8.62
N ASN A 180 16.16 -4.39 -8.71
CA ASN A 180 15.89 -5.83 -8.76
C ASN A 180 15.39 -6.40 -7.42
N ASP A 181 15.59 -5.71 -6.29
CA ASP A 181 15.10 -6.10 -4.97
C ASP A 181 13.63 -5.72 -4.75
N ILE A 182 13.03 -5.05 -5.73
CA ILE A 182 11.61 -4.67 -5.71
C ILE A 182 10.80 -5.78 -6.39
N SER A 183 10.37 -6.76 -5.62
CA SER A 183 9.63 -7.92 -6.14
C SER A 183 8.48 -8.34 -5.19
N PRO A 184 7.38 -7.56 -5.12
CA PRO A 184 6.20 -7.95 -4.35
C PRO A 184 5.73 -9.38 -4.62
N ILE A 185 5.79 -9.83 -5.88
CA ILE A 185 5.37 -11.18 -6.26
C ILE A 185 6.21 -12.27 -5.58
N ASP A 186 7.54 -12.08 -5.50
CA ASP A 186 8.41 -13.05 -4.85
C ASP A 186 8.30 -12.98 -3.33
N ASP A 187 8.10 -11.78 -2.77
CA ASP A 187 7.98 -11.59 -1.33
C ASP A 187 6.71 -12.23 -0.76
N ILE A 188 5.58 -12.19 -1.52
CA ILE A 188 4.27 -12.59 -0.98
C ILE A 188 3.84 -14.03 -1.35
N LYS A 189 4.43 -14.65 -2.38
CA LYS A 189 3.95 -15.93 -2.97
C LYS A 189 3.80 -17.07 -1.96
N ASP A 190 4.77 -17.20 -1.04
CA ASP A 190 4.83 -18.32 -0.08
C ASP A 190 4.25 -17.94 1.31
N LYS A 191 3.62 -16.78 1.42
CA LYS A 191 3.09 -16.25 2.68
C LYS A 191 1.64 -16.65 2.91
N LYS A 192 1.30 -16.86 4.18
CA LYS A 192 -0.05 -17.27 4.60
C LYS A 192 -0.99 -16.09 4.91
N ILE A 193 -0.47 -14.88 4.93
CA ILE A 193 -1.28 -13.68 5.18
C ILE A 193 -2.40 -13.52 4.17
N PRO A 194 -3.68 -13.43 4.57
CA PRO A 194 -4.79 -13.15 3.68
C PRO A 194 -4.54 -11.89 2.87
N THR A 195 -4.69 -11.97 1.55
CA THR A 195 -4.35 -10.86 0.66
C THR A 195 -5.44 -10.65 -0.40
N MET A 196 -5.95 -9.43 -0.47
CA MET A 196 -6.85 -9.00 -1.53
C MET A 196 -6.09 -8.12 -2.52
N PHE A 197 -6.10 -8.53 -3.79
CA PHE A 197 -5.59 -7.76 -4.91
C PHE A 197 -6.78 -7.08 -5.60
N ILE A 198 -6.69 -5.76 -5.82
CA ILE A 198 -7.71 -4.97 -6.52
C ILE A 198 -7.04 -4.30 -7.70
N HIS A 199 -7.68 -4.28 -8.88
CA HIS A 199 -7.11 -3.60 -10.05
C HIS A 199 -8.19 -3.15 -11.02
N GLY A 200 -7.96 -2.01 -11.66
CA GLY A 200 -8.74 -1.56 -12.80
C GLY A 200 -8.31 -2.23 -14.09
N THR A 201 -9.24 -2.73 -14.90
CA THR A 201 -8.88 -3.40 -16.17
C THR A 201 -8.39 -2.42 -17.24
N GLY A 202 -8.68 -1.12 -17.07
CA GLY A 202 -8.21 -0.02 -17.94
C GLY A 202 -6.95 0.68 -17.45
N ASP A 203 -6.23 0.11 -16.47
CA ASP A 203 -5.00 0.69 -15.95
C ASP A 203 -3.87 0.56 -16.97
N ASP A 204 -3.45 1.69 -17.54
CA ASP A 204 -2.37 1.82 -18.52
C ASP A 204 -1.03 2.25 -17.91
N PHE A 205 -1.00 2.53 -16.60
CA PHE A 205 0.22 2.90 -15.86
C PHE A 205 0.85 1.70 -15.15
N VAL A 206 0.03 0.91 -14.43
CA VAL A 206 0.38 -0.40 -13.87
C VAL A 206 -0.59 -1.42 -14.44
N PRO A 207 -0.17 -2.31 -15.35
CA PRO A 207 -1.12 -3.19 -16.03
C PRO A 207 -1.72 -4.23 -15.09
N CYS A 208 -3.03 -4.49 -15.21
CA CYS A 208 -3.79 -5.33 -14.30
C CYS A 208 -3.27 -6.78 -14.24
N TYR A 209 -2.61 -7.29 -15.29
CA TYR A 209 -2.00 -8.63 -15.27
C TYR A 209 -1.00 -8.80 -14.12
N MET A 210 -0.37 -7.72 -13.63
CA MET A 210 0.56 -7.81 -12.50
C MET A 210 -0.15 -8.26 -11.21
N SER A 211 -1.37 -7.78 -10.96
CA SER A 211 -2.19 -8.29 -9.85
C SER A 211 -2.70 -9.70 -10.08
N GLU A 212 -3.08 -10.03 -11.31
CA GLU A 212 -3.49 -11.39 -11.66
C GLU A 212 -2.38 -12.41 -11.46
N ASP A 213 -1.14 -12.08 -11.86
CA ASP A 213 0.02 -12.95 -11.71
C ASP A 213 0.38 -13.16 -10.24
N MET A 214 0.33 -12.10 -9.42
CA MET A 214 0.52 -12.21 -7.97
C MET A 214 -0.56 -13.08 -7.32
N TYR A 215 -1.82 -12.88 -7.69
CA TYR A 215 -2.93 -13.69 -7.20
C TYR A 215 -2.75 -15.18 -7.57
N LYS A 216 -2.37 -15.48 -8.81
CA LYS A 216 -2.11 -16.85 -9.27
C LYS A 216 -0.91 -17.49 -8.59
N SER A 217 0.13 -16.71 -8.32
CA SER A 217 1.37 -17.20 -7.69
C SER A 217 1.23 -17.47 -6.19
N LYS A 218 0.29 -16.80 -5.52
CA LYS A 218 0.08 -16.90 -4.08
C LYS A 218 -0.88 -18.03 -3.73
N ILE A 219 -0.33 -19.17 -3.32
CA ILE A 219 -1.08 -20.41 -3.07
C ILE A 219 -1.24 -20.63 -1.56
N GLY A 220 -2.36 -21.23 -1.14
CA GLY A 220 -2.50 -21.85 0.19
C GLY A 220 -3.04 -20.95 1.30
N CYS A 221 -3.66 -19.80 0.97
CA CYS A 221 -4.35 -18.97 1.95
C CYS A 221 -5.60 -18.29 1.37
N LYS A 222 -6.34 -17.56 2.21
CA LYS A 222 -7.50 -16.77 1.79
C LYS A 222 -7.04 -15.58 0.93
N ASN A 223 -7.00 -15.76 -0.40
CA ASN A 223 -6.66 -14.70 -1.35
C ASN A 223 -7.87 -14.33 -2.18
N LYS A 224 -7.94 -13.08 -2.60
CA LYS A 224 -9.00 -12.57 -3.45
C LYS A 224 -8.45 -11.66 -4.53
N LEU A 225 -9.00 -11.77 -5.74
CA LEU A 225 -8.76 -10.83 -6.83
C LEU A 225 -10.08 -10.13 -7.16
N LEU A 226 -10.06 -8.80 -7.15
CA LEU A 226 -11.17 -7.96 -7.57
C LEU A 226 -10.74 -7.10 -8.76
N LEU A 227 -11.34 -7.36 -9.91
CA LEU A 227 -11.17 -6.51 -11.09
C LEU A 227 -12.35 -5.57 -11.25
N ILE A 228 -12.06 -4.27 -11.44
CA ILE A 228 -13.05 -3.23 -11.72
C ILE A 228 -12.93 -2.85 -13.20
N ASP A 229 -13.97 -3.17 -13.94
CA ASP A 229 -13.97 -3.03 -15.39
C ASP A 229 -13.82 -1.58 -15.83
N GLY A 230 -12.88 -1.34 -16.77
CA GLY A 230 -12.58 -0.03 -17.34
C GLY A 230 -12.09 1.02 -16.35
N ALA A 231 -11.75 0.67 -15.10
CA ALA A 231 -11.12 1.62 -14.18
C ALA A 231 -9.66 1.86 -14.58
N ALA A 232 -9.23 3.11 -14.59
CA ALA A 232 -7.84 3.50 -14.80
C ALA A 232 -7.01 3.36 -13.51
N HIS A 233 -5.73 3.76 -13.57
CA HIS A 233 -4.82 3.70 -12.42
C HIS A 233 -5.36 4.49 -11.24
N VAL A 234 -5.42 3.85 -10.07
CA VAL A 234 -5.96 4.37 -8.79
C VAL A 234 -7.44 4.76 -8.83
N GLU A 235 -8.17 4.35 -9.85
CA GLU A 235 -9.60 4.69 -10.04
C GLU A 235 -10.56 3.54 -9.71
N ALA A 236 -10.09 2.41 -9.23
CA ALA A 236 -10.96 1.27 -8.92
C ALA A 236 -12.09 1.66 -7.92
N TYR A 237 -11.75 2.37 -6.84
CA TYR A 237 -12.72 2.80 -5.84
C TYR A 237 -13.71 3.85 -6.38
N PRO A 238 -13.31 4.99 -6.98
CA PRO A 238 -14.26 5.97 -7.49
C PRO A 238 -15.11 5.45 -8.65
N LYS A 239 -14.63 4.48 -9.42
CA LYS A 239 -15.35 3.88 -10.56
C LYS A 239 -16.54 3.03 -10.13
N ASP A 240 -16.36 2.19 -9.10
CA ASP A 240 -17.45 1.37 -8.55
C ASP A 240 -17.30 1.23 -7.03
N LYS A 241 -17.71 2.29 -6.32
CA LYS A 241 -17.63 2.36 -4.85
C LYS A 241 -18.41 1.25 -4.16
N ILE A 242 -19.57 0.87 -4.72
CA ILE A 242 -20.45 -0.13 -4.10
C ILE A 242 -19.78 -1.49 -4.16
N LYS A 243 -19.36 -1.93 -5.35
CA LYS A 243 -18.69 -3.21 -5.54
C LYS A 243 -17.39 -3.27 -4.74
N TYR A 244 -16.55 -2.24 -4.84
CA TYR A 244 -15.29 -2.15 -4.11
C TYR A 244 -15.51 -2.30 -2.59
N SER A 245 -16.39 -1.46 -2.01
CA SER A 245 -16.62 -1.47 -0.57
C SER A 245 -17.26 -2.79 -0.09
N THR A 246 -18.20 -3.35 -0.85
CA THR A 246 -18.85 -4.61 -0.51
C THR A 246 -17.84 -5.76 -0.47
N GLU A 247 -16.99 -5.86 -1.50
CA GLU A 247 -16.02 -6.93 -1.62
C GLU A 247 -14.88 -6.81 -0.60
N VAL A 248 -14.43 -5.58 -0.31
CA VAL A 248 -13.42 -5.31 0.73
C VAL A 248 -13.96 -5.65 2.11
N LYS A 249 -15.16 -5.19 2.47
CA LYS A 249 -15.76 -5.51 3.79
C LYS A 249 -15.96 -7.01 3.97
N LYS A 250 -16.40 -7.71 2.92
CA LYS A 250 -16.53 -9.17 2.95
C LYS A 250 -15.17 -9.83 3.21
N PHE A 251 -14.13 -9.43 2.47
CA PHE A 251 -12.78 -9.95 2.65
C PHE A 251 -12.21 -9.70 4.06
N ILE A 252 -12.44 -8.51 4.62
CA ILE A 252 -12.01 -8.17 5.99
C ILE A 252 -12.63 -9.14 7.00
N ARG A 253 -13.95 -9.35 6.94
CA ARG A 253 -14.65 -10.26 7.85
C ARG A 253 -14.13 -11.70 7.75
N GLU A 254 -13.98 -12.21 6.52
CA GLU A 254 -13.42 -13.55 6.27
C GLU A 254 -11.97 -13.71 6.74
N SER A 255 -11.20 -12.61 6.80
CA SER A 255 -9.79 -12.63 7.22
C SER A 255 -9.60 -12.56 8.73
N LEU A 256 -10.60 -12.08 9.47
CA LEU A 256 -10.56 -11.96 10.94
C LEU A 256 -11.27 -13.13 11.65
N GLU A 257 -11.97 -14.01 10.92
CA GLU A 257 -12.48 -15.31 11.37
C GLU A 257 -11.37 -16.37 11.43
#